data_f17855497038c040de52583268612f3c
#
_entry.id   f17855497038c040de52583268612f3c
#
_cell.length_a   1.000
_cell.length_b   1.000
_cell.length_c   1.000
_cell.angle_alpha   90.00
_cell.angle_beta   90.00
_cell.angle_gamma   90.00
#
_symmetry.space_group_name_H-M   'P 1'
#
loop_
_entity.id
_entity.type
_entity.pdbx_description
1 polymer ?
#
loop_
_entity_poly.entity_id
_entity_poly.type
_entity_poly.pdbx_seq_one_letter_code
_entity_poly.pdbx_strand_id
1 'polypeptide(L)'
;SRAATTRGLSFEKPDYYSIPANAKEVTEMSGTTLLRDASYKITSDYNGIFKFDGYDGDIATRVYVDAQWTIPATFQFQNGIEIIVMNNAKINASGTMTFIRNSMLTIMEKGEVNAEDISFTNGAPAALRNWGTLAVTNTMILHSGATLYNEGTITSRDISINSNTKIVNDNKIELEGTLNLPSNF
;
A
#
# COMPACT_ATOMS: atom_id res chain seq x y z
N SER A 1 19.83 -2.03 14.22
CA SER A 1 19.85 -1.15 13.06
C SER A 1 18.90 0.01 13.30
N ARG A 2 19.28 1.13 12.87
CA ARG A 2 18.45 2.29 12.95
C ARG A 2 17.69 2.47 11.68
N ALA A 3 16.37 2.50 11.81
CA ALA A 3 15.56 2.98 10.72
C ALA A 3 16.10 4.32 10.25
N ALA A 4 16.36 4.45 8.98
CA ALA A 4 16.73 5.72 8.44
C ALA A 4 15.60 6.70 8.72
N THR A 5 15.92 7.78 9.38
CA THR A 5 14.93 8.83 9.58
C THR A 5 14.64 9.45 8.23
N THR A 6 13.51 9.10 7.68
CA THR A 6 12.98 9.76 6.52
C THR A 6 12.04 10.84 7.01
N ARG A 7 12.25 12.05 6.58
CA ARG A 7 11.34 13.14 6.94
C ARG A 7 9.95 12.81 6.43
N GLY A 8 8.97 12.90 7.30
CA GLY A 8 7.58 12.71 6.97
C GLY A 8 7.09 11.27 6.93
N LEU A 9 7.97 10.28 7.06
CA LEU A 9 7.58 8.88 7.12
C LEU A 9 8.12 8.22 8.38
N SER A 10 7.24 7.68 9.18
CA SER A 10 7.60 6.87 10.33
C SER A 10 7.63 5.42 9.92
N PHE A 11 8.72 4.73 10.22
CA PHE A 11 8.82 3.28 10.10
C PHE A 11 8.47 2.56 11.40
N GLU A 12 8.02 3.30 12.39
CA GLU A 12 7.44 2.69 13.57
C GLU A 12 6.12 2.04 13.17
N LYS A 13 5.88 0.86 13.72
CA LYS A 13 4.65 0.14 13.44
C LYS A 13 3.48 0.90 14.05
N PRO A 14 2.51 1.31 13.25
CA PRO A 14 1.36 2.03 13.77
C PRO A 14 0.44 1.10 14.55
N ASP A 15 -0.33 1.68 15.46
CA ASP A 15 -1.32 0.96 16.24
C ASP A 15 -2.65 0.88 15.44
N TYR A 16 -2.67 0.04 14.44
CA TYR A 16 -3.85 -0.21 13.61
C TYR A 16 -4.53 -1.54 13.95
N TYR A 17 -4.63 -1.85 15.24
CA TYR A 17 -5.27 -3.08 15.68
C TYR A 17 -6.77 -2.94 15.86
N SER A 18 -7.27 -1.71 15.88
CA SER A 18 -8.70 -1.44 15.93
C SER A 18 -9.06 -0.35 14.92
N ILE A 19 -10.27 -0.47 14.39
CA ILE A 19 -10.79 0.51 13.44
C ILE A 19 -11.39 1.67 14.22
N PRO A 20 -11.13 2.93 13.83
CA PRO A 20 -11.77 4.07 14.47
C PRO A 20 -13.30 3.94 14.47
N ALA A 21 -13.92 4.30 15.60
CA ALA A 21 -15.36 4.14 15.76
C ALA A 21 -16.17 4.98 14.76
N ASN A 22 -15.60 6.05 14.24
CA ASN A 22 -16.25 6.93 13.27
C ASN A 22 -16.01 6.49 11.80
N ALA A 23 -15.31 5.39 11.56
CA ALA A 23 -15.06 4.92 10.21
C ALA A 23 -16.36 4.51 9.50
N LYS A 24 -16.49 4.94 8.27
CA LYS A 24 -17.68 4.66 7.45
C LYS A 24 -17.47 3.40 6.61
N GLU A 25 -18.47 2.55 6.56
CA GLU A 25 -18.40 1.30 5.80
C GLU A 25 -18.49 1.56 4.30
N VAL A 26 -17.44 1.21 3.57
CA VAL A 26 -17.38 1.42 2.11
C VAL A 26 -18.45 0.61 1.37
N THR A 27 -18.73 -0.60 1.81
CA THR A 27 -19.68 -1.50 1.15
C THR A 27 -21.14 -1.00 1.24
N GLU A 28 -21.41 -0.10 2.16
CA GLU A 28 -22.74 0.52 2.33
C GLU A 28 -22.87 1.85 1.57
N MET A 29 -21.78 2.31 0.94
CA MET A 29 -21.78 3.59 0.25
C MET A 29 -22.15 3.40 -1.22
N SER A 30 -22.74 4.45 -1.81
CA SER A 30 -22.97 4.50 -3.25
C SER A 30 -21.63 4.47 -4.00
N GLY A 31 -21.57 3.74 -5.12
CA GLY A 31 -20.41 3.70 -5.99
C GLY A 31 -19.99 5.07 -6.57
N THR A 32 -20.82 6.10 -6.42
CA THR A 32 -20.51 7.47 -6.81
C THR A 32 -20.01 8.31 -5.66
N THR A 33 -20.02 7.79 -4.43
CA THR A 33 -19.56 8.52 -3.26
C THR A 33 -18.04 8.63 -3.28
N LEU A 34 -17.55 9.86 -3.07
CA LEU A 34 -16.12 10.11 -2.97
C LEU A 34 -15.66 9.94 -1.54
N LEU A 35 -14.60 9.16 -1.35
CA LEU A 35 -13.92 9.06 -0.05
C LEU A 35 -13.01 10.27 0.10
N ARG A 36 -13.11 10.97 1.22
CA ARG A 36 -12.34 12.20 1.43
C ARG A 36 -12.19 12.52 2.91
N ASP A 37 -10.96 12.82 3.31
CA ASP A 37 -10.60 13.38 4.63
C ASP A 37 -11.28 12.71 5.83
N ALA A 38 -11.40 11.39 5.80
CA ALA A 38 -12.07 10.65 6.84
C ALA A 38 -11.51 9.24 6.91
N SER A 39 -11.95 8.50 7.91
CA SER A 39 -11.68 7.08 8.04
C SER A 39 -12.83 6.28 7.45
N TYR A 40 -12.48 5.25 6.71
CA TYR A 40 -13.40 4.30 6.08
C TYR A 40 -12.99 2.89 6.43
N LYS A 41 -13.91 1.96 6.28
CA LYS A 41 -13.65 0.56 6.57
C LYS A 41 -14.31 -0.34 5.54
N ILE A 42 -13.70 -1.50 5.32
CA ILE A 42 -14.27 -2.61 4.56
C ILE A 42 -14.32 -3.78 5.53
N THR A 43 -15.49 -4.07 6.09
CA THR A 43 -15.66 -5.11 7.11
C THR A 43 -16.45 -6.31 6.62
N SER A 44 -16.92 -6.28 5.38
CA SER A 44 -17.48 -7.44 4.67
C SER A 44 -16.83 -7.53 3.30
N ASP A 45 -16.86 -8.72 2.72
CA ASP A 45 -16.19 -8.95 1.43
C ASP A 45 -16.69 -7.97 0.38
N TYR A 46 -15.74 -7.35 -0.29
CA TYR A 46 -16.01 -6.28 -1.25
C TYR A 46 -15.33 -6.62 -2.57
N ASN A 47 -16.12 -6.59 -3.64
CA ASN A 47 -15.62 -6.79 -4.99
C ASN A 47 -15.94 -5.52 -5.79
N GLY A 48 -14.94 -4.68 -5.98
CA GLY A 48 -15.13 -3.43 -6.69
C GLY A 48 -14.08 -2.40 -6.37
N ILE A 49 -14.33 -1.20 -6.84
CA ILE A 49 -13.51 -0.04 -6.61
C ILE A 49 -14.39 1.12 -6.12
N PHE A 50 -13.80 1.97 -5.32
CA PHE A 50 -14.45 3.20 -4.87
C PHE A 50 -13.79 4.40 -5.54
N LYS A 51 -14.47 5.53 -5.49
CA LYS A 51 -13.89 6.81 -5.87
C LYS A 51 -13.38 7.52 -4.63
N PHE A 52 -12.29 8.23 -4.77
CA PHE A 52 -11.80 9.08 -3.69
C PHE A 52 -11.26 10.37 -4.26
N ASP A 53 -11.32 11.41 -3.44
CA ASP A 53 -10.80 12.72 -3.76
C ASP A 53 -9.89 13.12 -2.60
N GLY A 54 -8.64 13.38 -2.92
CA GLY A 54 -7.63 13.65 -1.91
C GLY A 54 -6.89 14.95 -2.18
N TYR A 55 -6.04 15.31 -1.26
CA TYR A 55 -5.22 16.51 -1.35
C TYR A 55 -3.75 16.17 -1.55
N ASP A 56 -3.05 17.04 -2.24
CA ASP A 56 -1.59 17.06 -2.21
C ASP A 56 -1.16 17.54 -0.82
N GLY A 57 -0.86 16.61 0.06
CA GLY A 57 -0.47 16.96 1.41
C GLY A 57 -0.38 15.73 2.29
N ASP A 58 -0.61 15.92 3.56
CA ASP A 58 -0.58 14.83 4.54
C ASP A 58 -1.69 13.81 4.28
N ILE A 59 -1.47 12.58 4.71
CA ILE A 59 -2.47 11.54 4.60
C ILE A 59 -3.65 11.88 5.50
N ALA A 60 -4.81 12.07 4.88
CA ALA A 60 -6.04 12.44 5.57
C ALA A 60 -7.19 11.46 5.33
N THR A 61 -7.07 10.62 4.30
CA THR A 61 -8.06 9.58 4.00
C THR A 61 -7.46 8.22 4.29
N ARG A 62 -8.12 7.43 5.13
CA ARG A 62 -7.67 6.07 5.45
C ARG A 62 -8.77 5.07 5.22
N VAL A 63 -8.42 3.94 4.61
CA VAL A 63 -9.34 2.82 4.41
C VAL A 63 -8.78 1.61 5.14
N TYR A 64 -9.49 1.18 6.16
CA TYR A 64 -9.15 0.01 6.95
C TYR A 64 -9.81 -1.23 6.34
N VAL A 65 -8.99 -2.11 5.78
CA VAL A 65 -9.46 -3.35 5.16
C VAL A 65 -9.43 -4.44 6.21
N ASP A 66 -10.63 -4.89 6.62
CA ASP A 66 -10.82 -5.91 7.65
C ASP A 66 -11.70 -7.06 7.14
N ALA A 67 -11.62 -7.32 5.86
CA ALA A 67 -12.30 -8.40 5.17
C ALA A 67 -11.51 -8.71 3.90
N GLN A 68 -12.09 -9.44 2.96
CA GLN A 68 -11.47 -9.66 1.67
C GLN A 68 -11.95 -8.60 0.67
N TRP A 69 -11.00 -7.84 0.15
CA TRP A 69 -11.25 -6.88 -0.90
C TRP A 69 -10.67 -7.39 -2.21
N THR A 70 -11.53 -7.59 -3.20
CA THR A 70 -11.12 -7.95 -4.55
C THR A 70 -11.18 -6.72 -5.43
N ILE A 71 -10.05 -6.35 -5.99
CA ILE A 71 -9.94 -5.21 -6.91
C ILE A 71 -9.93 -5.78 -8.33
N PRO A 72 -11.02 -5.62 -9.08
CA PRO A 72 -11.19 -6.34 -10.36
C PRO A 72 -10.47 -5.73 -11.55
N ALA A 73 -9.83 -4.59 -11.37
CA ALA A 73 -9.19 -3.86 -12.47
C ALA A 73 -7.98 -3.09 -11.96
N THR A 74 -7.21 -2.52 -12.88
CA THR A 74 -6.15 -1.59 -12.52
C THR A 74 -6.69 -0.41 -11.74
N PHE A 75 -6.07 -0.10 -10.61
CA PHE A 75 -6.53 0.94 -9.72
C PHE A 75 -5.37 1.78 -9.20
N GLN A 76 -5.62 3.09 -9.11
CA GLN A 76 -4.62 4.06 -8.75
C GLN A 76 -5.01 4.78 -7.46
N PHE A 77 -4.10 4.74 -6.49
CA PHE A 77 -4.25 5.43 -5.21
C PHE A 77 -3.34 6.66 -5.19
N GLN A 78 -3.87 7.81 -4.79
CA GLN A 78 -3.11 9.06 -4.82
C GLN A 78 -3.64 10.07 -3.82
N ASN A 79 -2.86 11.14 -3.60
CA ASN A 79 -3.31 12.34 -2.90
C ASN A 79 -3.81 12.09 -1.48
N GLY A 80 -2.93 11.60 -0.65
CA GLY A 80 -3.20 11.56 0.78
C GLY A 80 -4.06 10.39 1.24
N ILE A 81 -4.09 9.30 0.49
CA ILE A 81 -4.79 8.09 0.91
C ILE A 81 -3.83 7.05 1.50
N GLU A 82 -4.24 6.42 2.57
CA GLU A 82 -3.59 5.22 3.09
C GLU A 82 -4.57 4.06 3.08
N ILE A 83 -4.12 2.94 2.50
CA ILE A 83 -4.83 1.66 2.57
C ILE A 83 -4.15 0.83 3.65
N ILE A 84 -4.92 0.36 4.61
CA ILE A 84 -4.43 -0.40 5.76
C ILE A 84 -5.05 -1.78 5.71
N VAL A 85 -4.22 -2.79 5.48
CA VAL A 85 -4.67 -4.19 5.48
C VAL A 85 -4.47 -4.74 6.88
N MET A 86 -5.56 -5.02 7.54
CA MET A 86 -5.55 -5.42 8.95
C MET A 86 -5.25 -6.89 9.13
N ASN A 87 -5.07 -7.29 10.36
CA ASN A 87 -4.82 -8.68 10.73
C ASN A 87 -5.91 -9.59 10.17
N ASN A 88 -5.51 -10.62 9.45
CA ASN A 88 -6.38 -11.59 8.78
C ASN A 88 -7.21 -11.03 7.61
N ALA A 89 -6.96 -9.81 7.21
CA ALA A 89 -7.59 -9.24 6.02
C ALA A 89 -6.75 -9.53 4.77
N LYS A 90 -7.37 -9.40 3.61
CA LYS A 90 -6.73 -9.70 2.35
C LYS A 90 -7.19 -8.79 1.24
N ILE A 91 -6.25 -8.34 0.42
CA ILE A 91 -6.53 -7.70 -0.87
C ILE A 91 -6.08 -8.66 -1.97
N ASN A 92 -6.97 -8.92 -2.94
CA ASN A 92 -6.62 -9.59 -4.19
C ASN A 92 -6.86 -8.62 -5.34
N ALA A 93 -5.80 -8.23 -6.01
CA ALA A 93 -5.87 -7.30 -7.13
C ALA A 93 -5.50 -8.01 -8.43
N SER A 94 -6.39 -7.97 -9.41
CA SER A 94 -6.19 -8.64 -10.70
C SER A 94 -5.50 -7.76 -11.75
N GLY A 95 -5.35 -6.47 -11.49
CA GLY A 95 -4.63 -5.54 -12.36
C GLY A 95 -3.44 -4.94 -11.65
N THR A 96 -3.03 -3.78 -12.10
CA THR A 96 -1.95 -3.04 -11.46
C THR A 96 -2.49 -2.18 -10.33
N MET A 97 -1.90 -2.33 -9.14
CA MET A 97 -2.09 -1.38 -8.06
C MET A 97 -1.00 -0.33 -8.16
N THR A 98 -1.39 0.92 -8.35
CA THR A 98 -0.44 2.03 -8.44
C THR A 98 -0.66 3.00 -7.29
N PHE A 99 0.41 3.29 -6.55
CA PHE A 99 0.41 4.26 -5.45
C PHE A 99 1.19 5.49 -5.88
N ILE A 100 0.54 6.64 -5.88
CA ILE A 100 1.10 7.91 -6.35
C ILE A 100 0.99 8.95 -5.26
N ARG A 101 1.90 9.88 -5.25
CA ARG A 101 1.89 11.10 -4.41
C ARG A 101 1.17 11.01 -3.07
N ASN A 102 1.91 10.98 -1.98
CA ASN A 102 1.35 10.96 -0.63
C ASN A 102 0.34 9.83 -0.41
N SER A 103 0.55 8.72 -1.08
CA SER A 103 -0.26 7.52 -0.88
C SER A 103 0.57 6.45 -0.19
N MET A 104 -0.08 5.60 0.57
CA MET A 104 0.59 4.60 1.36
C MET A 104 -0.20 3.30 1.41
N LEU A 105 0.52 2.18 1.32
CA LEU A 105 0.00 0.87 1.62
C LEU A 105 0.66 0.38 2.90
N THR A 106 -0.14 0.11 3.91
CA THR A 106 0.31 -0.46 5.18
C THR A 106 -0.33 -1.83 5.35
N ILE A 107 0.51 -2.86 5.46
CA ILE A 107 0.04 -4.23 5.69
C ILE A 107 0.43 -4.62 7.10
N MET A 108 -0.57 -4.85 7.95
CA MET A 108 -0.34 -5.24 9.33
C MET A 108 0.00 -6.73 9.41
N GLU A 109 0.44 -7.18 10.57
CA GLU A 109 0.75 -8.59 10.80
C GLU A 109 -0.43 -9.47 10.40
N LYS A 110 -0.16 -10.57 9.71
CA LYS A 110 -1.15 -11.49 9.16
C LYS A 110 -2.11 -10.86 8.15
N GLY A 111 -1.88 -9.61 7.76
CA GLY A 111 -2.52 -9.03 6.59
C GLY A 111 -1.84 -9.53 5.33
N GLU A 112 -2.57 -9.59 4.24
CA GLU A 112 -2.06 -10.13 2.99
C GLU A 112 -2.52 -9.30 1.80
N VAL A 113 -1.61 -9.04 0.89
CA VAL A 113 -1.93 -8.42 -0.40
C VAL A 113 -1.37 -9.31 -1.49
N ASN A 114 -2.23 -9.71 -2.41
CA ASN A 114 -1.86 -10.41 -3.62
C ASN A 114 -2.14 -9.49 -4.80
N ALA A 115 -1.12 -9.20 -5.58
CA ALA A 115 -1.24 -8.34 -6.74
C ALA A 115 -0.51 -8.98 -7.93
N GLU A 116 -0.97 -8.68 -9.14
CA GLU A 116 -0.26 -9.04 -10.36
C GLU A 116 0.93 -8.11 -10.56
N ASP A 117 0.67 -6.82 -10.57
CA ASP A 117 1.68 -5.76 -10.61
C ASP A 117 1.38 -4.72 -9.54
N ILE A 118 2.43 -4.18 -8.95
CA ILE A 118 2.29 -3.08 -8.00
C ILE A 118 3.40 -2.06 -8.26
N SER A 119 3.06 -0.79 -8.24
CA SER A 119 4.05 0.27 -8.42
C SER A 119 3.83 1.39 -7.43
N PHE A 120 4.94 1.96 -6.99
CA PHE A 120 4.99 3.14 -6.13
C PHE A 120 5.69 4.22 -6.92
N THR A 121 4.91 5.19 -7.40
CA THR A 121 5.39 6.12 -8.40
C THR A 121 5.95 7.39 -7.81
N ASN A 122 6.62 8.15 -8.66
CA ASN A 122 7.26 9.41 -8.32
C ASN A 122 6.25 10.51 -7.94
N GLY A 123 6.78 11.52 -7.37
CA GLY A 123 6.06 12.60 -6.74
C GLY A 123 6.40 12.56 -5.27
N ALA A 124 5.78 13.36 -4.45
CA ALA A 124 5.98 13.29 -3.02
C ALA A 124 5.59 11.92 -2.51
N PRO A 125 6.17 11.41 -1.44
CA PRO A 125 6.49 10.00 -1.30
C PRO A 125 5.27 9.07 -1.37
N ALA A 126 5.37 8.09 -2.27
CA ALA A 126 4.53 6.89 -2.20
C ALA A 126 5.28 5.86 -1.36
N ALA A 127 4.60 5.18 -0.47
CA ALA A 127 5.25 4.29 0.49
C ALA A 127 4.54 2.96 0.67
N LEU A 128 5.36 1.93 0.88
CA LEU A 128 4.91 0.62 1.34
C LEU A 128 5.50 0.37 2.72
N ARG A 129 4.65 0.03 3.67
CA ARG A 129 5.06 -0.45 4.99
C ARG A 129 4.44 -1.84 5.20
N ASN A 130 5.29 -2.85 5.29
CA ASN A 130 4.81 -4.24 5.35
C ASN A 130 5.26 -4.95 6.62
N TRP A 131 4.30 -5.33 7.45
CA TRP A 131 4.48 -6.25 8.58
C TRP A 131 3.82 -7.61 8.35
N GLY A 132 3.06 -7.74 7.25
CA GLY A 132 2.38 -8.97 6.84
C GLY A 132 3.03 -9.60 5.62
N THR A 133 2.24 -9.84 4.60
CA THR A 133 2.70 -10.50 3.38
C THR A 133 2.23 -9.73 2.15
N LEU A 134 3.16 -9.44 1.26
CA LEU A 134 2.88 -8.94 -0.08
C LEU A 134 3.40 -9.95 -1.08
N ALA A 135 2.52 -10.49 -1.91
CA ALA A 135 2.86 -11.41 -2.99
C ALA A 135 2.52 -10.76 -4.33
N VAL A 136 3.54 -10.57 -5.15
CA VAL A 136 3.41 -9.97 -6.48
C VAL A 136 3.77 -11.02 -7.51
N THR A 137 2.81 -11.43 -8.33
CA THR A 137 3.04 -12.51 -9.29
C THR A 137 3.87 -12.07 -10.48
N ASN A 138 3.88 -10.79 -10.80
CA ASN A 138 4.62 -10.25 -11.92
C ASN A 138 5.70 -9.27 -11.47
N THR A 139 5.44 -7.98 -11.43
CA THR A 139 6.47 -6.99 -11.18
C THR A 139 6.09 -5.99 -10.09
N MET A 140 7.04 -5.72 -9.20
CA MET A 140 6.99 -4.59 -8.29
C MET A 140 7.95 -3.51 -8.77
N ILE A 141 7.47 -2.28 -8.92
CA ILE A 141 8.28 -1.15 -9.37
C ILE A 141 8.32 -0.09 -8.30
N LEU A 142 9.53 0.29 -7.90
CA LEU A 142 9.78 1.40 -7.00
C LEU A 142 10.36 2.55 -7.81
N HIS A 143 9.54 3.54 -8.12
CA HIS A 143 9.98 4.73 -8.85
C HIS A 143 10.68 5.71 -7.93
N SER A 144 11.33 6.72 -8.52
CA SER A 144 12.03 7.75 -7.75
C SER A 144 11.13 8.39 -6.69
N GLY A 145 11.67 8.51 -5.48
CA GLY A 145 10.94 9.07 -4.35
C GLY A 145 10.13 8.05 -3.56
N ALA A 146 9.99 6.83 -4.06
CA ALA A 146 9.28 5.78 -3.33
C ALA A 146 10.07 5.33 -2.09
N THR A 147 9.36 4.90 -1.08
CA THR A 147 9.93 4.34 0.15
C THR A 147 9.31 2.99 0.42
N LEU A 148 10.17 2.02 0.75
CA LEU A 148 9.73 0.69 1.14
C LEU A 148 10.31 0.36 2.51
N TYR A 149 9.44 0.00 3.45
CA TYR A 149 9.83 -0.59 4.72
C TYR A 149 9.23 -1.97 4.82
N ASN A 150 10.07 -2.98 5.01
CA ASN A 150 9.61 -4.36 5.14
C ASN A 150 10.14 -5.00 6.42
N GLU A 151 9.23 -5.44 7.25
CA GLU A 151 9.50 -6.27 8.42
C GLU A 151 8.73 -7.59 8.33
N GLY A 152 7.92 -7.76 7.29
CA GLY A 152 7.20 -8.98 6.95
C GLY A 152 7.87 -9.74 5.81
N THR A 153 7.07 -10.25 4.91
CA THR A 153 7.53 -11.01 3.74
C THR A 153 7.02 -10.38 2.46
N ILE A 154 7.90 -10.16 1.52
CA ILE A 154 7.58 -9.72 0.17
C ILE A 154 8.11 -10.76 -0.80
N THR A 155 7.25 -11.23 -1.70
CA THR A 155 7.65 -12.07 -2.83
C THR A 155 7.26 -11.39 -4.12
N SER A 156 8.12 -11.45 -5.12
CA SER A 156 7.83 -10.91 -6.45
C SER A 156 8.61 -11.68 -7.49
N ARG A 157 8.03 -11.83 -8.68
CA ARG A 157 8.84 -12.39 -9.76
C ARG A 157 9.98 -11.44 -10.10
N ASP A 158 9.66 -10.20 -10.39
CA ASP A 158 10.65 -9.18 -10.72
C ASP A 158 10.47 -7.95 -9.83
N ILE A 159 11.56 -7.29 -9.52
CA ILE A 159 11.57 -6.00 -8.84
C ILE A 159 12.42 -5.03 -9.62
N SER A 160 11.90 -3.84 -9.89
CA SER A 160 12.61 -2.76 -10.53
C SER A 160 12.71 -1.58 -9.56
N ILE A 161 13.93 -1.12 -9.33
CA ILE A 161 14.21 -0.05 -8.38
C ILE A 161 14.87 1.09 -9.14
N ASN A 162 14.25 2.27 -9.07
CA ASN A 162 14.80 3.47 -9.66
C ASN A 162 15.66 4.24 -8.65
N SER A 163 16.38 5.23 -9.12
CA SER A 163 17.19 6.08 -8.26
C SER A 163 16.33 6.86 -7.25
N ASN A 164 16.94 7.28 -6.13
CA ASN A 164 16.28 8.04 -5.06
C ASN A 164 15.14 7.29 -4.37
N THR A 165 15.17 5.97 -4.39
CA THR A 165 14.28 5.15 -3.57
C THR A 165 14.94 4.88 -2.23
N LYS A 166 14.12 4.70 -1.21
CA LYS A 166 14.59 4.24 0.11
C LYS A 166 14.01 2.89 0.40
N ILE A 167 14.89 1.95 0.76
CA ILE A 167 14.50 0.60 1.11
C ILE A 167 15.11 0.25 2.44
N VAL A 168 14.27 -0.11 3.40
CA VAL A 168 14.68 -0.71 4.67
C VAL A 168 14.05 -2.08 4.74
N ASN A 169 14.88 -3.11 4.75
CA ASN A 169 14.40 -4.49 4.86
C ASN A 169 14.97 -5.15 6.10
N ASP A 170 14.10 -5.42 7.06
CA ASP A 170 14.45 -6.09 8.30
C ASP A 170 13.97 -7.55 8.35
N ASN A 171 13.47 -8.09 7.25
CA ASN A 171 13.10 -9.49 7.18
C ASN A 171 13.31 -10.02 5.76
N LYS A 172 12.28 -10.42 5.02
CA LYS A 172 12.46 -11.20 3.81
C LYS A 172 11.85 -10.53 2.58
N ILE A 173 12.69 -10.34 1.58
CA ILE A 173 12.25 -10.02 0.21
C ILE A 173 12.80 -11.12 -0.70
N GLU A 174 11.91 -11.85 -1.35
CA GLU A 174 12.26 -12.98 -2.19
C GLU A 174 11.90 -12.71 -3.64
N LEU A 175 12.88 -12.90 -4.50
CA LEU A 175 12.75 -12.73 -5.94
C LEU A 175 12.82 -14.08 -6.62
N GLU A 176 11.93 -14.29 -7.59
CA GLU A 176 11.96 -15.49 -8.43
C GLU A 176 12.65 -15.24 -9.77
N GLY A 177 12.71 -14.00 -10.20
CA GLY A 177 13.27 -13.61 -11.49
C GLY A 177 14.33 -12.55 -11.37
N THR A 178 14.08 -11.37 -11.87
CA THR A 178 15.07 -10.33 -12.11
C THR A 178 14.95 -9.19 -11.12
N LEU A 179 16.11 -8.71 -10.65
CA LEU A 179 16.24 -7.45 -9.92
C LEU A 179 16.90 -6.43 -10.84
N ASN A 180 16.17 -5.37 -11.18
CA ASN A 180 16.68 -4.27 -11.98
C ASN A 180 17.02 -3.09 -11.09
N LEU A 181 18.26 -2.67 -11.10
CA LEU A 181 18.76 -1.55 -10.33
C LEU A 181 19.16 -0.40 -11.26
N PRO A 182 19.08 0.86 -10.80
CA PRO A 182 19.57 1.98 -11.59
C PRO A 182 21.10 1.95 -11.64
N SER A 183 21.67 2.54 -12.70
CA SER A 183 23.11 2.53 -12.92
C SER A 183 23.90 3.26 -11.82
N ASN A 184 23.26 4.13 -11.08
CA ASN A 184 23.87 4.90 -10.00
C ASN A 184 23.46 4.41 -8.60
N PHE A 185 22.99 3.21 -8.54
CA PHE A 185 22.53 2.64 -7.27
C PHE A 185 23.70 2.25 -6.34
#